data_e258248da10f7ace5377500a7f17646f
#
_entry.id   e258248da10f7ace5377500a7f17646f
#
_cell.length_a   1.000
_cell.length_b   1.000
_cell.length_c   1.000
_cell.angle_alpha   90.00
_cell.angle_beta   90.00
_cell.angle_gamma   90.00
#
_symmetry.space_group_name_H-M   'P 1'
#
loop_
_entity.id
_entity.type
_entity.pdbx_description
1 polymer ?
#
loop_
_entity_poly.entity_id
_entity_poly.type
_entity_poly.pdbx_seq_one_letter_code
_entity_poly.pdbx_strand_id
1 'polypeptide(L)'
;MELIRNFKYSGGFFGHYEELIRDVVIPYQERILNDEIDGIEKSHSLENYRLAAEKIETGKCSGKFYGMVFQDSDVAKWLEGAAYSLCLNPDKSLEERCDSVIDLIGRAQEADGYLDTYYTVLCPEKKWTNLEQGHEMYCAGHMIEAAVAYAESTGKEKLLHIMCGMADHIYKRF
;
A
#
# COMPACT_ATOMS: atom_id res chain seq x y z
N MET A 1 -6.59 -9.61 -15.11
CA MET A 1 -6.22 -8.36 -15.81
C MET A 1 -6.07 -8.41 -17.32
N GLU A 2 -6.25 -9.55 -17.94
CA GLU A 2 -6.20 -9.70 -19.41
C GLU A 2 -7.16 -8.74 -20.14
N LEU A 3 -8.32 -8.45 -19.56
CA LEU A 3 -9.31 -7.49 -20.09
C LEU A 3 -8.81 -6.05 -20.09
N ILE A 4 -8.06 -5.60 -19.07
CA ILE A 4 -7.57 -4.23 -18.97
C ILE A 4 -6.45 -3.98 -19.99
N ARG A 5 -5.54 -4.93 -20.19
CA ARG A 5 -4.46 -4.83 -21.18
C ARG A 5 -4.94 -4.67 -22.62
N ASN A 6 -6.12 -5.19 -22.91
CA ASN A 6 -6.71 -5.17 -24.25
C ASN A 6 -7.64 -3.97 -24.48
N PHE A 7 -7.78 -3.08 -23.49
CA PHE A 7 -8.65 -1.92 -23.57
C PHE A 7 -7.82 -0.64 -23.74
N LYS A 8 -8.09 0.15 -24.78
CA LYS A 8 -7.47 1.46 -24.98
C LYS A 8 -8.55 2.52 -25.13
N TYR A 9 -8.43 3.58 -24.37
CA TYR A 9 -9.29 4.76 -24.53
C TYR A 9 -8.71 5.61 -25.67
N SER A 10 -9.53 5.93 -26.67
CA SER A 10 -9.14 6.73 -27.84
C SER A 10 -9.65 8.17 -27.71
N GLY A 11 -9.37 8.84 -26.59
CA GLY A 11 -9.84 10.21 -26.34
C GLY A 11 -11.24 10.29 -25.73
N GLY A 12 -11.88 11.47 -25.81
CA GLY A 12 -13.17 11.74 -25.18
C GLY A 12 -13.10 11.80 -23.65
N PHE A 13 -14.24 11.66 -23.01
CA PHE A 13 -14.36 11.79 -21.55
C PHE A 13 -13.46 10.83 -20.77
N PHE A 14 -13.50 9.54 -21.09
CA PHE A 14 -12.70 8.53 -20.38
C PHE A 14 -11.19 8.66 -20.63
N GLY A 15 -10.78 9.01 -21.85
CA GLY A 15 -9.38 9.26 -22.15
C GLY A 15 -8.82 10.45 -21.37
N HIS A 16 -9.61 11.54 -21.26
CA HIS A 16 -9.24 12.70 -20.45
C HIS A 16 -9.06 12.33 -18.96
N TYR A 17 -9.97 11.54 -18.38
CA TYR A 17 -9.84 11.13 -16.99
C TYR A 17 -8.70 10.14 -16.76
N GLU A 18 -8.42 9.26 -17.71
CA GLU A 18 -7.27 8.37 -17.64
C GLU A 18 -5.95 9.16 -17.61
N GLU A 19 -5.81 10.16 -18.50
CA GLU A 19 -4.66 11.06 -18.48
C GLU A 19 -4.55 11.88 -17.19
N LEU A 20 -5.68 12.42 -16.68
CA LEU A 20 -5.73 13.14 -15.43
C LEU A 20 -5.29 12.28 -14.23
N ILE A 21 -5.77 11.05 -14.16
CA ILE A 21 -5.40 10.11 -13.08
C ILE A 21 -3.91 9.79 -13.17
N ARG A 22 -3.40 9.44 -14.35
CA ARG A 22 -2.00 9.09 -14.57
C ARG A 22 -1.05 10.24 -14.27
N ASP A 23 -1.33 11.42 -14.83
CA ASP A 23 -0.36 12.53 -14.88
C ASP A 23 -0.48 13.49 -13.68
N VAL A 24 -1.62 13.49 -12.98
CA VAL A 24 -1.89 14.40 -11.88
C VAL A 24 -2.24 13.68 -10.58
N VAL A 25 -3.26 12.80 -10.59
CA VAL A 25 -3.80 12.25 -9.33
C VAL A 25 -2.81 11.29 -8.67
N ILE A 26 -2.27 10.33 -9.41
CA ILE A 26 -1.30 9.36 -8.87
C ILE A 26 -0.05 10.06 -8.32
N PRO A 27 0.63 10.96 -9.06
CA PRO A 27 1.79 11.69 -8.53
C PRO A 27 1.44 12.62 -7.36
N TYR A 28 0.26 13.25 -7.36
CA TYR A 28 -0.17 14.09 -6.26
C TYR A 28 -0.40 13.28 -4.99
N GLN A 29 -1.11 12.16 -5.08
CA GLN A 29 -1.37 11.28 -3.94
C GLN A 29 -0.07 10.69 -3.38
N GLU A 30 0.88 10.29 -4.23
CA GLU A 30 2.20 9.84 -3.78
C GLU A 30 2.88 10.88 -2.89
N ARG A 31 2.85 12.15 -3.29
CA ARG A 31 3.41 13.24 -2.49
C ARG A 31 2.66 13.47 -1.18
N ILE A 32 1.33 13.25 -1.15
CA ILE A 32 0.54 13.26 0.09
C ILE A 32 1.00 12.14 1.03
N LEU A 33 1.15 10.92 0.53
CA LEU A 33 1.58 9.76 1.32
C LEU A 33 3.00 9.92 1.89
N ASN A 34 3.86 10.69 1.19
CA ASN A 34 5.22 11.04 1.60
C ASN A 34 5.31 12.33 2.43
N ASP A 35 4.19 12.98 2.76
CA ASP A 35 4.18 14.25 3.50
C ASP A 35 4.90 15.43 2.81
N GLU A 36 5.00 15.41 1.48
CA GLU A 36 5.79 16.35 0.67
C GLU A 36 5.00 17.61 0.26
N ILE A 37 3.73 17.74 0.61
CA ILE A 37 2.92 18.90 0.24
C ILE A 37 2.81 19.87 1.41
N ASP A 38 3.25 21.09 1.20
CA ASP A 38 3.15 22.15 2.20
C ASP A 38 1.73 22.72 2.28
N GLY A 39 1.37 23.20 3.49
CA GLY A 39 0.10 23.89 3.73
C GLY A 39 -1.11 22.97 3.91
N ILE A 40 -0.93 21.66 3.90
CA ILE A 40 -1.96 20.66 4.22
C ILE A 40 -1.54 19.82 5.43
N GLU A 41 -2.51 19.16 6.05
CA GLU A 41 -2.25 18.19 7.11
C GLU A 41 -1.45 17.02 6.55
N LYS A 42 -0.42 16.59 7.28
CA LYS A 42 0.44 15.47 6.91
C LYS A 42 -0.30 14.14 7.09
N SER A 43 -0.21 13.25 6.12
CA SER A 43 -0.86 11.93 6.20
C SER A 43 -0.11 10.95 7.07
N HIS A 44 1.21 11.05 7.10
CA HIS A 44 2.15 10.13 7.74
C HIS A 44 2.00 8.66 7.28
N SER A 45 1.30 8.38 6.20
CA SER A 45 1.02 7.01 5.78
C SER A 45 2.30 6.21 5.54
N LEU A 46 3.25 6.71 4.73
CA LEU A 46 4.53 6.04 4.53
C LEU A 46 5.46 6.17 5.74
N GLU A 47 5.32 7.22 6.55
CA GLU A 47 6.08 7.35 7.79
C GLU A 47 5.69 6.26 8.81
N ASN A 48 4.41 5.92 8.91
CA ASN A 48 3.96 4.81 9.76
C ASN A 48 4.61 3.47 9.35
N TYR A 49 4.78 3.21 8.05
CA TYR A 49 5.53 2.04 7.57
C TYR A 49 7.02 2.11 7.96
N ARG A 50 7.66 3.30 7.90
CA ARG A 50 9.05 3.47 8.34
C ARG A 50 9.20 3.20 9.84
N LEU A 51 8.27 3.70 10.65
CA LEU A 51 8.23 3.44 12.10
C LEU A 51 8.02 1.96 12.42
N ALA A 52 7.14 1.29 11.70
CA ALA A 52 6.92 -0.15 11.86
C ALA A 52 8.17 -0.95 11.49
N ALA A 53 8.80 -0.65 10.36
CA ALA A 53 10.05 -1.26 9.94
C ALA A 53 11.18 -1.04 10.98
N GLU A 54 11.36 0.19 11.45
CA GLU A 54 12.34 0.52 12.50
C GLU A 54 12.10 -0.31 13.76
N LYS A 55 10.83 -0.40 14.20
CA LYS A 55 10.48 -1.16 15.41
C LYS A 55 10.77 -2.65 15.26
N ILE A 56 10.50 -3.23 14.11
CA ILE A 56 10.79 -4.64 13.80
C ILE A 56 12.31 -4.88 13.75
N GLU A 57 13.05 -4.02 13.07
CA GLU A 57 14.49 -4.19 12.86
C GLU A 57 15.32 -3.93 14.14
N THR A 58 14.89 -2.98 14.97
CA THR A 58 15.70 -2.49 16.11
C THR A 58 15.09 -2.75 17.47
N GLY A 59 13.83 -3.15 17.53
CA GLY A 59 13.04 -3.26 18.76
C GLY A 59 12.63 -1.89 19.36
N LYS A 60 12.90 -0.78 18.67
CA LYS A 60 12.61 0.59 19.13
C LYS A 60 11.83 1.33 18.05
N CYS A 61 11.12 2.37 18.45
CA CYS A 61 10.41 3.26 17.58
C CYS A 61 10.78 4.71 17.90
N SER A 62 11.30 5.45 16.93
CA SER A 62 11.74 6.85 17.10
C SER A 62 10.58 7.84 17.14
N GLY A 63 9.40 7.46 16.64
CA GLY A 63 8.22 8.29 16.54
C GLY A 63 6.96 7.65 17.12
N LYS A 64 5.82 8.18 16.72
CA LYS A 64 4.49 7.67 17.08
C LYS A 64 3.66 7.50 15.82
N PHE A 65 2.82 6.49 15.79
CA PHE A 65 1.81 6.33 14.76
C PHE A 65 0.90 7.57 14.72
N TYR A 66 0.58 8.00 13.51
CA TYR A 66 -0.36 9.09 13.25
C TYR A 66 -1.42 8.66 12.25
N GLY A 67 -2.65 9.12 12.48
CA GLY A 67 -3.78 8.89 11.59
C GLY A 67 -4.80 7.90 12.11
N MET A 68 -5.59 7.36 11.21
CA MET A 68 -6.68 6.42 11.52
C MET A 68 -6.16 4.99 11.60
N VAL A 69 -6.85 4.12 12.34
CA VAL A 69 -6.52 2.71 12.47
C VAL A 69 -6.42 1.97 11.11
N PHE A 70 -7.06 2.48 10.07
CA PHE A 70 -7.05 1.96 8.70
C PHE A 70 -6.11 2.73 7.74
N GLN A 71 -5.18 3.53 8.25
CA GLN A 71 -4.29 4.39 7.45
C GLN A 71 -3.49 3.62 6.41
N ASP A 72 -3.12 2.38 6.68
CA ASP A 72 -2.38 1.51 5.76
C ASP A 72 -3.12 1.28 4.43
N SER A 73 -4.45 1.33 4.45
CA SER A 73 -5.27 1.16 3.24
C SER A 73 -5.06 2.27 2.20
N ASP A 74 -4.59 3.46 2.60
CA ASP A 74 -4.33 4.56 1.66
C ASP A 74 -3.12 4.23 0.77
N VAL A 75 -2.08 3.63 1.34
CA VAL A 75 -0.91 3.15 0.57
C VAL A 75 -1.31 2.01 -0.36
N ALA A 76 -2.14 1.08 0.13
CA ALA A 76 -2.65 -0.04 -0.67
C ALA A 76 -3.43 0.44 -1.90
N LYS A 77 -4.39 1.34 -1.71
CA LYS A 77 -5.21 1.91 -2.79
C LYS A 77 -4.39 2.70 -3.81
N TRP A 78 -3.37 3.43 -3.33
CA TRP A 78 -2.46 4.13 -4.23
C TRP A 78 -1.65 3.14 -5.08
N LEU A 79 -1.10 2.06 -4.49
CA LEU A 79 -0.38 1.02 -5.23
C LEU A 79 -1.27 0.31 -6.24
N GLU A 80 -2.52 0.02 -5.89
CA GLU A 80 -3.49 -0.60 -6.80
C GLU A 80 -3.80 0.33 -7.98
N GLY A 81 -4.07 1.62 -7.73
CA GLY A 81 -4.29 2.61 -8.77
C GLY A 81 -3.07 2.80 -9.68
N ALA A 82 -1.85 2.84 -9.11
CA ALA A 82 -0.60 2.88 -9.85
C ALA A 82 -0.41 1.61 -10.72
N ALA A 83 -0.73 0.44 -10.19
CA ALA A 83 -0.66 -0.83 -10.92
C ALA A 83 -1.58 -0.83 -12.15
N TYR A 84 -2.81 -0.36 -12.03
CA TYR A 84 -3.73 -0.24 -13.17
C TYR A 84 -3.23 0.78 -14.20
N SER A 85 -2.65 1.89 -13.76
CA SER A 85 -2.03 2.87 -14.66
C SER A 85 -0.84 2.27 -15.42
N LEU A 86 0.05 1.53 -14.74
CA LEU A 86 1.18 0.82 -15.34
C LEU A 86 0.75 -0.24 -16.35
N CYS A 87 -0.39 -0.90 -16.11
CA CYS A 87 -0.94 -1.89 -17.03
C CYS A 87 -1.32 -1.28 -18.39
N LEU A 88 -1.86 -0.05 -18.37
CA LEU A 88 -2.30 0.66 -19.58
C LEU A 88 -1.16 1.44 -20.22
N ASN A 89 -0.32 2.07 -19.42
CA ASN A 89 0.77 2.97 -19.83
C ASN A 89 2.03 2.65 -19.02
N PRO A 90 2.89 1.75 -19.50
CA PRO A 90 4.13 1.41 -18.80
C PRO A 90 5.00 2.66 -18.55
N ASP A 91 5.34 2.92 -17.29
CA ASP A 91 6.20 4.01 -16.83
C ASP A 91 7.22 3.46 -15.83
N LYS A 92 8.46 3.39 -16.29
CA LYS A 92 9.57 2.85 -15.47
C LYS A 92 9.80 3.65 -14.19
N SER A 93 9.63 4.97 -14.23
CA SER A 93 9.82 5.83 -13.06
C SER A 93 8.75 5.58 -12.00
N LEU A 94 7.47 5.45 -12.40
CA LEU A 94 6.39 5.09 -11.49
C LEU A 94 6.61 3.68 -10.92
N GLU A 95 7.02 2.72 -11.75
CA GLU A 95 7.31 1.36 -11.32
C GLU A 95 8.42 1.31 -10.27
N GLU A 96 9.53 2.05 -10.45
CA GLU A 96 10.64 2.14 -9.48
C GLU A 96 10.18 2.77 -8.15
N ARG A 97 9.30 3.76 -8.18
CA ARG A 97 8.71 4.34 -6.96
C ARG A 97 7.79 3.35 -6.24
N CYS A 98 6.95 2.64 -6.98
CA CYS A 98 6.14 1.55 -6.41
C CYS A 98 7.03 0.47 -5.76
N ASP A 99 8.10 0.04 -6.43
CA ASP A 99 9.05 -0.93 -5.87
C ASP A 99 9.66 -0.44 -4.56
N SER A 100 10.01 0.84 -4.46
CA SER A 100 10.56 1.43 -3.23
C SER A 100 9.55 1.39 -2.07
N VAL A 101 8.27 1.64 -2.35
CA VAL A 101 7.19 1.52 -1.36
C VAL A 101 6.97 0.05 -0.97
N ILE A 102 7.01 -0.87 -1.94
CA ILE A 102 6.89 -2.32 -1.69
C ILE A 102 8.05 -2.84 -0.83
N ASP A 103 9.27 -2.33 -1.06
CA ASP A 103 10.43 -2.65 -0.24
C ASP A 103 10.23 -2.22 1.22
N LEU A 104 9.68 -1.04 1.44
CA LEU A 104 9.33 -0.53 2.76
C LEU A 104 8.25 -1.37 3.44
N ILE A 105 7.18 -1.74 2.71
CA ILE A 105 6.12 -2.62 3.22
C ILE A 105 6.70 -3.96 3.67
N GLY A 106 7.59 -4.56 2.87
CA GLY A 106 8.24 -5.82 3.22
C GLY A 106 9.08 -5.75 4.49
N ARG A 107 9.73 -4.62 4.76
CA ARG A 107 10.47 -4.38 6.01
C ARG A 107 9.55 -4.17 7.22
N ALA A 108 8.34 -3.68 6.99
CA ALA A 108 7.32 -3.49 8.02
C ALA A 108 6.49 -4.75 8.31
N GLN A 109 6.73 -5.88 7.62
CA GLN A 109 6.09 -7.15 7.91
C GLN A 109 6.80 -7.90 9.03
N GLU A 110 6.05 -8.39 10.00
CA GLU A 110 6.61 -9.19 11.11
C GLU A 110 7.01 -10.61 10.64
N ALA A 111 7.87 -11.26 11.39
CA ALA A 111 8.42 -12.57 11.04
C ALA A 111 7.37 -13.68 10.88
N ASP A 112 6.21 -13.52 11.51
CA ASP A 112 5.08 -14.44 11.41
C ASP A 112 4.11 -14.12 10.25
N GLY A 113 4.45 -13.08 9.45
CA GLY A 113 3.67 -12.60 8.30
C GLY A 113 2.69 -11.48 8.61
N TYR A 114 2.50 -11.10 9.88
CA TYR A 114 1.59 -10.01 10.25
C TYR A 114 2.03 -8.67 9.64
N LEU A 115 1.07 -7.89 9.13
CA LEU A 115 1.30 -6.59 8.54
C LEU A 115 0.14 -5.64 8.84
N ASP A 116 0.36 -4.72 9.77
CA ASP A 116 -0.51 -3.57 10.08
C ASP A 116 0.29 -2.59 10.94
N THR A 117 0.51 -1.37 10.43
CA THR A 117 1.41 -0.42 11.09
C THR A 117 0.83 0.15 12.36
N TYR A 118 -0.50 0.32 12.46
CA TYR A 118 -1.17 0.81 13.67
C TYR A 118 -0.87 -0.10 14.87
N TYR A 119 -1.12 -1.39 14.72
CA TYR A 119 -0.89 -2.34 15.81
C TYR A 119 0.59 -2.56 16.06
N THR A 120 1.39 -2.73 15.02
CA THR A 120 2.83 -2.92 15.16
C THR A 120 3.49 -1.75 15.91
N VAL A 121 3.15 -0.51 15.60
CA VAL A 121 3.76 0.67 16.24
C VAL A 121 3.14 0.97 17.60
N LEU A 122 1.80 1.01 17.68
CA LEU A 122 1.11 1.61 18.83
C LEU A 122 0.72 0.62 19.92
N CYS A 123 0.14 -0.54 19.57
CA CYS A 123 -0.46 -1.46 20.53
C CYS A 123 -0.42 -2.93 20.07
N PRO A 124 0.77 -3.54 19.98
CA PRO A 124 0.95 -4.89 19.46
C PRO A 124 0.17 -5.96 20.24
N GLU A 125 -0.10 -5.70 21.53
CA GLU A 125 -0.90 -6.57 22.38
C GLU A 125 -2.40 -6.60 22.03
N LYS A 126 -2.85 -5.67 21.18
CA LYS A 126 -4.27 -5.57 20.76
C LYS A 126 -4.54 -6.17 19.37
N LYS A 127 -3.56 -6.77 18.70
CA LYS A 127 -3.77 -7.44 17.42
C LYS A 127 -4.91 -8.44 17.50
N TRP A 128 -5.81 -8.41 16.51
CA TRP A 128 -6.96 -9.32 16.38
C TRP A 128 -7.94 -9.33 17.54
N THR A 129 -7.93 -8.31 18.42
CA THR A 129 -8.84 -8.26 19.56
C THR A 129 -10.18 -7.59 19.26
N ASN A 130 -10.26 -6.83 18.18
CA ASN A 130 -11.45 -6.11 17.75
C ASN A 130 -11.59 -6.11 16.22
N LEU A 131 -12.15 -7.17 15.67
CA LEU A 131 -12.30 -7.32 14.21
C LEU A 131 -13.28 -6.32 13.58
N GLU A 132 -14.23 -5.80 14.36
CA GLU A 132 -15.24 -4.85 13.88
C GLU A 132 -14.63 -3.45 13.63
N GLN A 133 -13.86 -2.94 14.61
CA GLN A 133 -13.36 -1.56 14.58
C GLN A 133 -11.85 -1.47 14.33
N GLY A 134 -11.14 -2.59 14.41
CA GLY A 134 -9.68 -2.63 14.27
C GLY A 134 -9.17 -2.60 12.85
N HIS A 135 -10.03 -2.86 11.86
CA HIS A 135 -9.77 -2.76 10.42
C HIS A 135 -8.57 -3.60 9.90
N GLU A 136 -8.03 -4.55 10.68
CA GLU A 136 -6.88 -5.38 10.26
C GLU A 136 -7.20 -6.18 8.99
N MET A 137 -8.38 -6.84 8.93
CA MET A 137 -8.84 -7.55 7.73
C MET A 137 -9.11 -6.60 6.55
N TYR A 138 -9.57 -5.38 6.81
CA TYR A 138 -9.82 -4.37 5.78
C TYR A 138 -8.50 -3.91 5.14
N CYS A 139 -7.49 -3.56 5.95
CA CYS A 139 -6.18 -3.18 5.46
C CYS A 139 -5.50 -4.33 4.71
N ALA A 140 -5.57 -5.56 5.26
CA ALA A 140 -5.04 -6.75 4.59
C ALA A 140 -5.73 -7.00 3.25
N GLY A 141 -7.06 -6.87 3.18
CA GLY A 141 -7.83 -7.05 1.94
C GLY A 141 -7.38 -6.09 0.83
N HIS A 142 -7.32 -4.79 1.11
CA HIS A 142 -6.85 -3.80 0.15
C HIS A 142 -5.39 -4.03 -0.29
N MET A 143 -4.52 -4.44 0.62
CA MET A 143 -3.13 -4.72 0.26
C MET A 143 -3.00 -5.99 -0.59
N ILE A 144 -3.85 -7.01 -0.36
CA ILE A 144 -3.92 -8.21 -1.22
C ILE A 144 -4.39 -7.83 -2.64
N GLU A 145 -5.42 -6.96 -2.76
CA GLU A 145 -5.89 -6.46 -4.05
C GLU A 145 -4.77 -5.72 -4.80
N ALA A 146 -4.06 -4.81 -4.11
CA ALA A 146 -2.91 -4.11 -4.66
C ALA A 146 -1.79 -5.08 -5.09
N ALA A 147 -1.52 -6.11 -4.30
CA ALA A 147 -0.49 -7.11 -4.60
C ALA A 147 -0.79 -7.91 -5.87
N VAL A 148 -2.02 -8.35 -6.03
CA VAL A 148 -2.48 -9.03 -7.25
C VAL A 148 -2.42 -8.09 -8.44
N ALA A 149 -2.95 -6.86 -8.29
CA ALA A 149 -2.94 -5.86 -9.36
C ALA A 149 -1.51 -5.55 -9.83
N TYR A 150 -0.56 -5.37 -8.89
CA TYR A 150 0.83 -5.06 -9.21
C TYR A 150 1.54 -6.23 -9.90
N ALA A 151 1.38 -7.46 -9.37
CA ALA A 151 1.97 -8.65 -9.98
C ALA A 151 1.44 -8.90 -11.40
N GLU A 152 0.14 -8.77 -11.63
CA GLU A 152 -0.46 -8.96 -12.95
C GLU A 152 -0.09 -7.84 -13.94
N SER A 153 0.14 -6.60 -13.46
CA SER A 153 0.51 -5.46 -14.31
C SER A 153 1.97 -5.47 -14.73
N THR A 154 2.87 -5.79 -13.80
CA THR A 154 4.32 -5.64 -13.97
C THR A 154 5.07 -6.97 -14.11
N GLY A 155 4.47 -8.08 -13.67
CA GLY A 155 5.13 -9.38 -13.53
C GLY A 155 6.02 -9.50 -12.28
N LYS A 156 6.03 -8.50 -11.39
CA LYS A 156 6.83 -8.49 -10.16
C LYS A 156 6.02 -9.04 -8.99
N GLU A 157 6.51 -10.07 -8.34
CA GLU A 157 5.76 -10.84 -7.34
C GLU A 157 6.12 -10.50 -5.88
N LYS A 158 6.98 -9.50 -5.62
CA LYS A 158 7.45 -9.20 -4.27
C LYS A 158 6.31 -8.87 -3.32
N LEU A 159 5.41 -7.95 -3.69
CA LEU A 159 4.25 -7.59 -2.87
C LEU A 159 3.30 -8.79 -2.71
N LEU A 160 3.11 -9.60 -3.76
CA LEU A 160 2.30 -10.81 -3.69
C LEU A 160 2.86 -11.79 -2.65
N HIS A 161 4.18 -12.02 -2.61
CA HIS A 161 4.81 -12.88 -1.61
C HIS A 161 4.65 -12.33 -0.19
N ILE A 162 4.78 -11.02 0.01
CA ILE A 162 4.51 -10.35 1.31
C ILE A 162 3.07 -10.65 1.75
N MET A 163 2.11 -10.48 0.84
CA MET A 163 0.70 -10.69 1.18
C MET A 163 0.28 -12.16 1.28
N CYS A 164 0.98 -13.09 0.63
CA CYS A 164 0.87 -14.51 0.96
C CYS A 164 1.28 -14.80 2.40
N GLY A 165 2.34 -14.15 2.90
CA GLY A 165 2.73 -14.24 4.32
C GLY A 165 1.62 -13.76 5.27
N MET A 166 0.98 -12.63 4.95
CA MET A 166 -0.18 -12.13 5.73
C MET A 166 -1.39 -13.07 5.65
N ALA A 167 -1.68 -13.61 4.48
CA ALA A 167 -2.77 -14.58 4.31
C ALA A 167 -2.51 -15.87 5.12
N ASP A 168 -1.29 -16.38 5.12
CA ASP A 168 -0.88 -17.51 5.94
C ASP A 168 -0.98 -17.23 7.44
N HIS A 169 -0.62 -15.99 7.87
CA HIS A 169 -0.80 -15.54 9.25
C HIS A 169 -2.28 -15.55 9.64
N ILE A 170 -3.15 -14.98 8.81
CA ILE A 170 -4.61 -14.96 9.03
C ILE A 170 -5.14 -16.40 9.12
N TYR A 171 -4.77 -17.27 8.17
CA TYR A 171 -5.22 -18.67 8.16
C TYR A 171 -4.80 -19.46 9.41
N LYS A 172 -3.62 -19.18 9.97
CA LYS A 172 -3.16 -19.82 11.22
C LYS A 172 -3.84 -19.23 12.45
N ARG A 173 -4.31 -17.99 12.37
CA ARG A 173 -4.95 -17.29 13.50
C ARG A 173 -6.41 -17.68 13.68
N PHE A 174 -7.13 -17.95 12.60
CA PHE A 174 -8.55 -18.24 12.54
C PHE A 174 -8.85 -19.63 11.94
#